data_941fa073ceb7b19b245c8f54f3e03505
#
_entry.id   941fa073ceb7b19b245c8f54f3e03505
#
_cell.length_a   1.000
_cell.length_b   1.000
_cell.length_c   1.000
_cell.angle_alpha   90.00
_cell.angle_beta   90.00
_cell.angle_gamma   90.00
#
_symmetry.space_group_name_H-M   'P 1'
#
loop_
_entity.id
_entity.type
_entity.pdbx_description
1 polymer ?
#
loop_
_entity_poly.entity_id
_entity_poly.type
_entity_poly.pdbx_seq_one_letter_code
_entity_poly.pdbx_strand_id
1 'polypeptide(L)'
;GIGSAPNTHLMTRAAELGRGTFTHIGSVEQVEERMRGLFSKLENPAVTNLTAKFSDAAADITPVAIPDVYRDEPLVLAAKLDKLAGSVEIKGRIGDRPWVVTLPLANAAEGRGLSKLWARRKIADAEVARTTRQASPEDADKTILALALEHVVLQHAQGEHLVARGRRGQ
;
A
#
# COMPACT_ATOMS: atom_id res chain seq x y z
N GLY A 1 -14.68 -4.52 -11.94
CA GLY A 1 -16.12 -4.60 -11.65
C GLY A 1 -16.91 -3.69 -12.57
N ILE A 2 -17.96 -4.23 -13.16
CA ILE A 2 -18.85 -3.49 -14.08
C ILE A 2 -20.22 -3.38 -13.38
N GLY A 3 -20.81 -2.18 -13.37
CA GLY A 3 -22.16 -1.95 -12.86
C GLY A 3 -22.25 -0.75 -11.90
N SER A 4 -23.48 -0.39 -11.56
CA SER A 4 -23.81 0.81 -10.76
C SER A 4 -23.47 0.71 -9.27
N ALA A 5 -23.36 -0.51 -8.73
CA ALA A 5 -23.07 -0.71 -7.30
C ALA A 5 -22.18 -1.94 -7.03
N PRO A 6 -20.96 -2.01 -7.59
CA PRO A 6 -20.03 -3.07 -7.23
C PRO A 6 -19.61 -2.89 -5.76
N ASN A 7 -19.41 -3.99 -5.05
CA ASN A 7 -18.78 -3.93 -3.73
C ASN A 7 -17.29 -3.56 -3.90
N THR A 8 -17.01 -2.27 -3.99
CA THR A 8 -15.67 -1.72 -4.24
C THR A 8 -14.69 -2.19 -3.17
N HIS A 9 -15.11 -2.29 -1.91
CA HIS A 9 -14.26 -2.78 -0.82
C HIS A 9 -13.81 -4.22 -1.07
N LEU A 10 -14.75 -5.13 -1.38
CA LEU A 10 -14.43 -6.52 -1.66
C LEU A 10 -13.52 -6.66 -2.89
N MET A 11 -13.84 -5.94 -3.96
CA MET A 11 -13.07 -6.01 -5.21
C MET A 11 -11.66 -5.45 -5.05
N THR A 12 -11.49 -4.35 -4.32
CA THR A 12 -10.18 -3.78 -4.01
C THR A 12 -9.36 -4.75 -3.18
N ARG A 13 -9.97 -5.37 -2.15
CA ARG A 13 -9.28 -6.35 -1.30
C ARG A 13 -8.88 -7.61 -2.07
N ALA A 14 -9.75 -8.12 -2.93
CA ALA A 14 -9.43 -9.26 -3.79
C ALA A 14 -8.25 -8.95 -4.72
N ALA A 15 -8.22 -7.76 -5.31
CA ALA A 15 -7.12 -7.33 -6.16
C ALA A 15 -5.80 -7.17 -5.36
N GLU A 16 -5.83 -6.56 -4.19
CA GLU A 16 -4.66 -6.40 -3.31
C GLU A 16 -4.08 -7.77 -2.89
N LEU A 17 -4.93 -8.71 -2.48
CA LEU A 17 -4.53 -10.07 -2.13
C LEU A 17 -3.93 -10.84 -3.32
N GLY A 18 -4.47 -10.60 -4.52
CA GLY A 18 -3.96 -11.17 -5.77
C GLY A 18 -2.76 -10.40 -6.35
N ARG A 19 -2.23 -9.38 -5.65
CA ARG A 19 -1.17 -8.47 -6.13
C ARG A 19 -1.52 -7.76 -7.45
N GLY A 20 -2.81 -7.67 -7.76
CA GLY A 20 -3.35 -7.06 -8.96
C GLY A 20 -3.92 -5.67 -8.71
N THR A 21 -4.63 -5.16 -9.70
CA THR A 21 -5.31 -3.88 -9.64
C THR A 21 -6.82 -4.02 -9.82
N PHE A 22 -7.59 -3.15 -9.20
CA PHE A 22 -9.04 -3.08 -9.37
C PHE A 22 -9.40 -1.90 -10.27
N THR A 23 -10.14 -2.18 -11.33
CA THR A 23 -10.70 -1.16 -12.21
C THR A 23 -12.22 -1.15 -12.09
N HIS A 24 -12.76 0.01 -11.69
CA HIS A 24 -14.20 0.24 -11.66
C HIS A 24 -14.68 0.83 -12.99
N ILE A 25 -15.77 0.25 -13.53
CA ILE A 25 -16.46 0.72 -14.73
C ILE A 25 -17.90 1.02 -14.31
N GLY A 26 -18.23 2.29 -14.20
CA GLY A 26 -19.53 2.76 -13.67
C GLY A 26 -20.64 2.76 -14.71
N SER A 27 -20.30 2.93 -16.00
CA SER A 27 -21.27 2.99 -17.09
C SER A 27 -20.75 2.32 -18.36
N VAL A 28 -21.66 2.02 -19.28
CA VAL A 28 -21.35 1.33 -20.55
C VAL A 28 -20.42 2.18 -21.41
N GLU A 29 -20.57 3.50 -21.38
CA GLU A 29 -19.77 4.45 -22.17
C GLU A 29 -18.29 4.44 -21.73
N GLN A 30 -18.00 4.07 -20.49
CA GLN A 30 -16.64 4.00 -19.95
C GLN A 30 -15.93 2.67 -20.25
N VAL A 31 -16.65 1.65 -20.75
CA VAL A 31 -16.11 0.30 -20.92
C VAL A 31 -14.88 0.31 -21.80
N GLU A 32 -14.98 0.91 -22.99
CA GLU A 32 -13.88 0.87 -23.97
C GLU A 32 -12.62 1.55 -23.42
N GLU A 33 -12.76 2.77 -22.90
CA GLU A 33 -11.63 3.54 -22.35
C GLU A 33 -10.97 2.82 -21.17
N ARG A 34 -11.78 2.35 -20.20
CA ARG A 34 -11.29 1.67 -19.01
C ARG A 34 -10.65 0.33 -19.32
N MET A 35 -11.23 -0.43 -20.23
CA MET A 35 -10.67 -1.72 -20.67
C MET A 35 -9.37 -1.53 -21.46
N ARG A 36 -9.30 -0.53 -22.34
CA ARG A 36 -8.05 -0.19 -23.06
C ARG A 36 -6.94 0.18 -22.08
N GLY A 37 -7.25 1.02 -21.08
CA GLY A 37 -6.32 1.36 -20.00
C GLY A 37 -5.86 0.15 -19.19
N LEU A 38 -6.78 -0.76 -18.87
CA LEU A 38 -6.46 -1.99 -18.15
C LEU A 38 -5.54 -2.91 -18.96
N PHE A 39 -5.85 -3.15 -20.25
CA PHE A 39 -5.00 -3.97 -21.12
C PHE A 39 -3.61 -3.37 -21.28
N SER A 40 -3.51 -2.06 -21.50
CA SER A 40 -2.21 -1.37 -21.59
C SER A 40 -1.36 -1.54 -20.31
N LYS A 41 -2.01 -1.57 -19.14
CA LYS A 41 -1.33 -1.87 -17.87
C LYS A 41 -0.85 -3.31 -17.80
N LEU A 42 -1.71 -4.27 -18.13
CA LEU A 42 -1.42 -5.70 -18.04
C LEU A 42 -0.33 -6.14 -19.03
N GLU A 43 -0.28 -5.52 -20.20
CA GLU A 43 0.77 -5.78 -21.21
C GLU A 43 2.14 -5.30 -20.78
N ASN A 44 2.20 -4.36 -19.82
CA ASN A 44 3.44 -3.74 -19.35
C ASN A 44 3.53 -3.78 -17.82
N PRO A 45 3.65 -4.95 -17.18
CA PRO A 45 3.94 -4.99 -15.74
C PRO A 45 5.29 -4.33 -15.53
N ALA A 46 5.32 -3.28 -14.70
CA ALA A 46 6.53 -2.50 -14.54
C ALA A 46 7.51 -3.21 -13.61
N VAL A 47 7.07 -3.55 -12.39
CA VAL A 47 7.91 -4.24 -11.39
C VAL A 47 7.08 -5.22 -10.60
N THR A 48 7.55 -6.44 -10.48
CA THR A 48 6.93 -7.53 -9.73
C THR A 48 7.76 -7.96 -8.53
N ASN A 49 7.19 -8.77 -7.64
CA ASN A 49 7.88 -9.33 -6.46
C ASN A 49 8.55 -8.26 -5.59
N LEU A 50 7.83 -7.17 -5.35
CA LEU A 50 8.35 -6.05 -4.60
C LEU A 50 8.55 -6.39 -3.13
N THR A 51 9.69 -5.94 -2.62
CA THR A 51 10.06 -5.92 -1.20
C THR A 51 10.60 -4.56 -0.85
N ALA A 52 10.38 -4.09 0.37
CA ALA A 52 10.91 -2.85 0.88
C ALA A 52 11.67 -3.11 2.19
N LYS A 53 12.87 -2.53 2.31
CA LYS A 53 13.70 -2.63 3.51
C LYS A 53 14.16 -1.23 3.89
N PHE A 54 13.80 -0.81 5.10
CA PHE A 54 14.31 0.42 5.69
C PHE A 54 15.65 0.16 6.38
N SER A 55 16.50 1.17 6.44
CA SER A 55 17.73 1.12 7.25
C SER A 55 17.42 1.03 8.76
N ASP A 56 16.25 1.51 9.18
CA ASP A 56 15.72 1.27 10.51
C ASP A 56 15.14 -0.14 10.57
N ALA A 57 15.75 -1.00 11.40
CA ALA A 57 15.30 -2.40 11.55
C ALA A 57 13.96 -2.53 12.26
N ALA A 58 13.52 -1.51 13.00
CA ALA A 58 12.24 -1.47 13.70
C ALA A 58 11.09 -0.93 12.84
N ALA A 59 11.33 -0.63 11.56
CA ALA A 59 10.32 -0.10 10.64
C ALA A 59 9.10 -1.04 10.53
N ASP A 60 7.93 -0.52 10.90
CA ASP A 60 6.66 -1.23 10.74
C ASP A 60 5.96 -0.76 9.45
N ILE A 61 6.04 -1.60 8.42
CA ILE A 61 5.63 -1.29 7.04
C ILE A 61 4.22 -1.80 6.76
N THR A 62 3.46 -1.04 5.97
CA THR A 62 2.16 -1.45 5.42
C THR A 62 2.01 -0.95 3.97
N PRO A 63 1.39 -1.71 3.04
CA PRO A 63 0.85 -3.05 3.23
C PRO A 63 1.96 -4.09 3.40
N VAL A 64 1.67 -5.16 4.15
CA VAL A 64 2.60 -6.28 4.34
C VAL A 64 2.89 -6.98 3.01
N ALA A 65 1.86 -7.20 2.21
CA ALA A 65 1.99 -7.68 0.84
C ALA A 65 2.06 -6.48 -0.12
N ILE A 66 3.26 -6.16 -0.57
CA ILE A 66 3.46 -5.05 -1.52
C ILE A 66 2.92 -5.48 -2.90
N PRO A 67 1.96 -4.73 -3.49
CA PRO A 67 1.42 -5.05 -4.80
C PRO A 67 2.46 -4.85 -5.90
N ASP A 68 2.26 -5.52 -7.03
CA ASP A 68 3.05 -5.27 -8.22
C ASP A 68 2.77 -3.87 -8.76
N VAL A 69 3.79 -3.21 -9.30
CA VAL A 69 3.69 -1.85 -9.83
C VAL A 69 3.53 -1.91 -11.33
N TYR A 70 2.46 -1.31 -11.81
CA TYR A 70 2.20 -1.15 -13.24
C TYR A 70 2.70 0.20 -13.74
N ARG A 71 2.78 0.31 -15.07
CA ARG A 71 3.23 1.54 -15.71
C ARG A 71 2.33 2.71 -15.30
N ASP A 72 2.97 3.83 -14.93
CA ASP A 72 2.33 5.08 -14.50
C ASP A 72 1.53 5.00 -13.18
N GLU A 73 1.64 3.88 -12.43
CA GLU A 73 1.09 3.77 -11.09
C GLU A 73 2.16 4.05 -10.02
N PRO A 74 1.86 4.88 -9.02
CA PRO A 74 2.79 5.11 -7.92
C PRO A 74 2.72 3.95 -6.93
N LEU A 75 3.87 3.48 -6.45
CA LEU A 75 3.93 2.65 -5.26
C LEU A 75 3.73 3.53 -4.03
N VAL A 76 2.77 3.18 -3.18
CA VAL A 76 2.52 3.87 -1.92
C VAL A 76 2.71 2.89 -0.77
N LEU A 77 3.77 3.11 0.00
CA LEU A 77 4.06 2.40 1.26
C LEU A 77 3.94 3.39 2.42
N ALA A 78 3.46 2.91 3.55
CA ALA A 78 3.52 3.65 4.80
C ALA A 78 4.36 2.85 5.80
N ALA A 79 5.17 3.54 6.61
CA ALA A 79 5.99 2.90 7.62
C ALA A 79 6.00 3.76 8.89
N LYS A 80 5.94 3.09 10.05
CA LYS A 80 6.23 3.70 11.35
C LYS A 80 7.72 3.49 11.62
N LEU A 81 8.44 4.56 11.86
CA LEU A 81 9.88 4.57 12.08
C LEU A 81 10.17 5.22 13.44
N ASP A 82 11.21 4.76 14.12
CA ASP A 82 11.69 5.40 15.35
C ASP A 82 12.38 6.73 15.05
N LYS A 83 13.08 6.80 13.92
CA LYS A 83 13.77 8.01 13.45
C LYS A 83 13.63 8.16 11.95
N LEU A 84 13.39 9.40 11.51
CA LEU A 84 13.38 9.75 10.10
C LEU A 84 14.82 9.96 9.62
N ALA A 85 15.56 8.87 9.44
CA ALA A 85 16.95 8.88 9.00
C ALA A 85 17.26 7.66 8.14
N GLY A 86 18.35 7.75 7.37
CA GLY A 86 18.80 6.65 6.52
C GLY A 86 18.07 6.60 5.19
N SER A 87 17.72 5.40 4.74
CA SER A 87 17.13 5.17 3.42
C SER A 87 16.13 4.02 3.42
N VAL A 88 15.31 3.94 2.40
CA VAL A 88 14.52 2.76 2.05
C VAL A 88 15.05 2.16 0.75
N GLU A 89 15.34 0.88 0.77
CA GLU A 89 15.69 0.07 -0.39
C GLU A 89 14.46 -0.70 -0.84
N ILE A 90 14.07 -0.53 -2.11
CA ILE A 90 12.96 -1.25 -2.72
C ILE A 90 13.55 -2.15 -3.80
N LYS A 91 13.29 -3.45 -3.70
CA LYS A 91 13.72 -4.47 -4.66
C LYS A 91 12.51 -5.07 -5.36
N GLY A 92 12.72 -5.48 -6.61
CA GLY A 92 11.73 -6.18 -7.41
C GLY A 92 12.34 -6.78 -8.65
N ARG A 93 11.52 -7.12 -9.62
CA ARG A 93 11.94 -7.65 -10.92
C ARG A 93 11.16 -6.98 -12.05
N ILE A 94 11.85 -6.70 -13.14
CA ILE A 94 11.25 -6.29 -14.43
C ILE A 94 11.48 -7.46 -15.40
N GLY A 95 10.46 -8.27 -15.64
CA GLY A 95 10.64 -9.56 -16.28
C GLY A 95 11.62 -10.43 -15.47
N ASP A 96 12.70 -10.91 -16.10
CA ASP A 96 13.73 -11.72 -15.44
C ASP A 96 14.88 -10.90 -14.84
N ARG A 97 14.88 -9.58 -15.00
CA ARG A 97 15.97 -8.72 -14.51
C ARG A 97 15.67 -8.23 -13.10
N PRO A 98 16.65 -8.30 -12.17
CA PRO A 98 16.51 -7.67 -10.87
C PRO A 98 16.43 -6.15 -11.02
N TRP A 99 15.58 -5.54 -10.22
CA TRP A 99 15.40 -4.09 -10.14
C TRP A 99 15.55 -3.65 -8.69
N VAL A 100 16.29 -2.57 -8.47
CA VAL A 100 16.54 -2.02 -7.14
C VAL A 100 16.52 -0.50 -7.22
N VAL A 101 15.88 0.13 -6.24
CA VAL A 101 15.98 1.57 -6.01
C VAL A 101 16.18 1.85 -4.53
N THR A 102 17.03 2.83 -4.22
CA THR A 102 17.28 3.31 -2.86
C THR A 102 16.91 4.76 -2.78
N LEU A 103 16.04 5.10 -1.83
CA LEU A 103 15.55 6.46 -1.61
C LEU A 103 16.02 6.95 -0.24
N PRO A 104 16.73 8.10 -0.16
CA PRO A 104 17.11 8.68 1.12
C PRO A 104 15.88 9.28 1.82
N LEU A 105 15.81 9.11 3.14
CA LEU A 105 14.73 9.65 3.97
C LEU A 105 14.99 11.09 4.44
N ALA A 106 16.23 11.56 4.34
CA ALA A 106 16.63 12.88 4.81
C ALA A 106 15.89 14.07 4.16
N ASN A 107 15.35 13.87 2.94
CA ASN A 107 14.62 14.90 2.19
C ASN A 107 13.11 14.71 2.25
N ALA A 108 12.61 13.95 3.21
CA ALA A 108 11.18 13.72 3.34
C ALA A 108 10.46 15.01 3.76
N ALA A 109 9.37 15.31 3.07
CA ALA A 109 8.52 16.43 3.42
C ALA A 109 7.59 16.02 4.58
N GLU A 110 7.34 16.94 5.49
CA GLU A 110 6.35 16.77 6.54
C GLU A 110 4.94 16.79 5.96
N GLY A 111 4.07 15.95 6.51
CA GLY A 111 2.66 15.86 6.09
C GLY A 111 1.73 15.55 7.25
N ARG A 112 0.59 16.25 7.30
CA ARG A 112 -0.44 15.99 8.32
C ARG A 112 -1.24 14.73 7.97
N GLY A 113 -1.63 13.96 8.98
CA GLY A 113 -2.51 12.80 8.83
C GLY A 113 -1.81 11.52 8.33
N LEU A 114 -0.49 11.50 8.20
CA LEU A 114 0.27 10.33 7.79
C LEU A 114 0.12 9.18 8.79
N SER A 115 0.07 9.48 10.08
CA SER A 115 -0.20 8.51 11.14
C SER A 115 -1.55 7.82 10.97
N LYS A 116 -2.58 8.59 10.64
CA LYS A 116 -3.92 8.03 10.39
C LYS A 116 -3.95 7.15 9.13
N LEU A 117 -3.20 7.53 8.10
CA LEU A 117 -3.08 6.72 6.89
C LEU A 117 -2.40 5.39 7.20
N TRP A 118 -1.29 5.41 7.96
CA TRP A 118 -0.61 4.20 8.39
C TRP A 118 -1.53 3.32 9.24
N ALA A 119 -2.18 3.87 10.26
CA ALA A 119 -3.09 3.12 11.12
C ALA A 119 -4.26 2.48 10.34
N ARG A 120 -4.89 3.23 9.43
CA ARG A 120 -5.95 2.70 8.55
C ARG A 120 -5.47 1.51 7.73
N ARG A 121 -4.26 1.58 7.18
CA ARG A 121 -3.68 0.47 6.41
C ARG A 121 -3.38 -0.72 7.31
N LYS A 122 -2.83 -0.50 8.50
CA LYS A 122 -2.58 -1.58 9.48
C LYS A 122 -3.87 -2.26 9.95
N ILE A 123 -4.93 -1.50 10.18
CA ILE A 123 -6.26 -2.05 10.46
C ILE A 123 -6.72 -2.93 9.30
N ALA A 124 -6.55 -2.46 8.08
CA ALA A 124 -6.89 -3.22 6.89
C ALA A 124 -6.06 -4.52 6.75
N ASP A 125 -4.76 -4.48 7.06
CA ASP A 125 -3.91 -5.67 7.09
C ASP A 125 -4.40 -6.68 8.15
N ALA A 126 -4.82 -6.21 9.34
CA ALA A 126 -5.39 -7.06 10.38
C ALA A 126 -6.74 -7.70 9.97
N GLU A 127 -7.60 -6.96 9.27
CA GLU A 127 -8.85 -7.50 8.71
C GLU A 127 -8.58 -8.58 7.65
N VAL A 128 -7.58 -8.38 6.81
CA VAL A 128 -7.13 -9.39 5.82
C VAL A 128 -6.61 -10.63 6.55
N ALA A 129 -5.74 -10.47 7.54
CA ALA A 129 -5.19 -11.57 8.31
C ALA A 129 -6.28 -12.40 9.00
N ARG A 130 -7.34 -11.73 9.53
CA ARG A 130 -8.53 -12.39 10.08
C ARG A 130 -9.28 -13.19 9.00
N THR A 131 -9.53 -12.57 7.85
CA THR A 131 -10.32 -13.20 6.76
C THR A 131 -9.57 -14.38 6.14
N THR A 132 -8.25 -14.29 6.02
CA THR A 132 -7.38 -15.34 5.47
C THR A 132 -6.96 -16.37 6.53
N ARG A 133 -7.45 -16.27 7.77
CA ARG A 133 -7.12 -17.14 8.90
C ARG A 133 -5.62 -17.17 9.25
N GLN A 134 -4.91 -16.09 8.95
CA GLN A 134 -3.52 -15.89 9.37
C GLN A 134 -3.42 -15.38 10.81
N ALA A 135 -4.50 -14.81 11.33
CA ALA A 135 -4.66 -14.42 12.72
C ALA A 135 -6.01 -14.93 13.26
N SER A 136 -6.07 -15.16 14.58
CA SER A 136 -7.36 -15.46 15.21
C SER A 136 -8.28 -14.24 15.18
N PRO A 137 -9.62 -14.41 15.17
CA PRO A 137 -10.53 -13.28 15.26
C PRO A 137 -10.26 -12.38 16.47
N GLU A 138 -9.96 -12.97 17.62
CA GLU A 138 -9.68 -12.26 18.87
C GLU A 138 -8.40 -11.42 18.78
N ASP A 139 -7.33 -11.94 18.19
CA ASP A 139 -6.06 -11.21 18.03
C ASP A 139 -6.18 -10.09 17.01
N ALA A 140 -6.90 -10.33 15.92
CA ALA A 140 -7.20 -9.29 14.93
C ALA A 140 -8.02 -8.16 15.54
N ASP A 141 -9.09 -8.48 16.29
CA ASP A 141 -9.95 -7.48 16.92
C ASP A 141 -9.21 -6.67 18.00
N LYS A 142 -8.32 -7.31 18.78
CA LYS A 142 -7.43 -6.60 19.72
C LYS A 142 -6.50 -5.64 19.00
N THR A 143 -5.89 -6.07 17.90
CA THR A 143 -4.99 -5.23 17.09
C THR A 143 -5.73 -4.05 16.49
N ILE A 144 -6.90 -4.27 15.92
CA ILE A 144 -7.76 -3.22 15.34
C ILE A 144 -8.16 -2.21 16.42
N LEU A 145 -8.60 -2.68 17.58
CA LEU A 145 -9.00 -1.81 18.69
C LEU A 145 -7.82 -0.97 19.20
N ALA A 146 -6.66 -1.59 19.41
CA ALA A 146 -5.45 -0.89 19.87
C ALA A 146 -5.04 0.22 18.90
N LEU A 147 -4.98 -0.07 17.60
CA LEU A 147 -4.66 0.90 16.56
C LEU A 147 -5.69 2.03 16.48
N ALA A 148 -6.98 1.70 16.60
CA ALA A 148 -8.03 2.70 16.57
C ALA A 148 -7.94 3.65 17.77
N LEU A 149 -7.75 3.13 18.97
CA LEU A 149 -7.61 3.93 20.19
C LEU A 149 -6.33 4.77 20.19
N GLU A 150 -5.19 4.20 19.84
CA GLU A 150 -3.90 4.91 19.75
C GLU A 150 -4.02 6.13 18.83
N HIS A 151 -4.64 5.97 17.67
CA HIS A 151 -4.72 7.04 16.67
C HIS A 151 -5.92 8.00 16.84
N VAL A 152 -6.90 7.67 17.65
CA VAL A 152 -7.92 8.61 18.13
C VAL A 152 -7.36 9.47 19.28
N VAL A 153 -6.62 8.86 20.19
CA VAL A 153 -6.02 9.57 21.35
C VAL A 153 -4.83 10.44 20.93
N LEU A 154 -4.02 10.01 19.97
CA LEU A 154 -2.87 10.77 19.46
C LEU A 154 -3.23 12.02 18.63
N GLN A 155 -4.49 12.39 18.53
CA GLN A 155 -4.85 13.72 18.01
C GLN A 155 -4.28 14.85 18.89
N HIS A 156 -3.78 14.54 20.08
CA HIS A 156 -3.24 15.51 21.05
C HIS A 156 -1.73 15.36 21.33
N ALA A 157 -1.07 14.34 20.82
CA ALA A 157 0.37 14.13 21.03
C ALA A 157 1.07 13.87 19.68
N GLN A 158 2.06 14.68 19.37
CA GLN A 158 2.82 14.69 18.14
C GLN A 158 3.64 13.39 17.98
N GLY A 159 3.33 12.61 16.96
CA GLY A 159 4.15 11.51 16.48
C GLY A 159 4.05 11.44 14.97
N GLU A 160 5.11 11.81 14.27
CA GLU A 160 5.13 11.94 12.82
C GLU A 160 5.39 10.60 12.15
N HIS A 161 4.59 10.30 11.14
CA HIS A 161 4.72 9.10 10.30
C HIS A 161 4.98 9.51 8.86
N LEU A 162 5.90 8.81 8.21
CA LEU A 162 6.32 9.08 6.84
C LEU A 162 5.59 8.22 5.82
N VAL A 163 5.12 8.85 4.75
CA VAL A 163 4.73 8.17 3.51
C VAL A 163 5.76 8.49 2.44
N ALA A 164 6.49 7.47 1.98
CA ALA A 164 7.39 7.62 0.84
C ALA A 164 6.61 7.38 -0.46
N ARG A 165 6.58 8.37 -1.34
CA ARG A 165 6.03 8.27 -2.69
C ARG A 165 7.17 8.28 -3.69
N GLY A 166 7.46 7.13 -4.28
CA GLY A 166 8.42 7.04 -5.38
C GLY A 166 7.80 7.58 -6.68
N ARG A 167 8.29 8.73 -7.20
CA ARG A 167 8.09 9.11 -8.60
C ARG A 167 9.20 8.50 -9.42
N ARG A 168 8.88 8.02 -10.63
CA ARG A 168 9.87 7.59 -11.60
C ARG A 168 10.90 8.69 -11.85
N GLY A 169 12.18 8.33 -11.80
CA GLY A 169 13.20 8.99 -12.58
C GLY A 169 13.02 8.62 -14.05
N GLN A 170 13.22 9.58 -14.91
CA GLN A 170 13.24 9.47 -16.37
C GLN A 170 14.29 8.44 -16.83
#